data_b61076b31d20c4d1bf12ddedf3c269f0
#
_entry.id   b61076b31d20c4d1bf12ddedf3c269f0
#
_cell.length_a   1.000
_cell.length_b   1.000
_cell.length_c   1.000
_cell.angle_alpha   90.00
_cell.angle_beta   90.00
_cell.angle_gamma   90.00
#
_symmetry.space_group_name_H-M   'P 1'
#
loop_
_entity.id
_entity.type
_entity.pdbx_description
1 polymer ?
#
loop_
_entity_poly.entity_id
_entity_poly.type
_entity_poly.pdbx_seq_one_letter_code
_entity_poly.pdbx_strand_id
1 'polypeptide(L)'
;MSSGCPPQSPAVAKTEVSLEGESPMLAATFAYWDNILGPRVRHIWAPRSEEPLLLSDGEITFLANHTLNGEILRSAECGAVDVKFFVLAEKGVIIVSLIFDGELKGDKNTCALSLILPQTELPFYLPLHTVCVERLKHIIRKGRIWMKKGYSIVSVLTSEIVPIMELLASMKAHSVPEDIHIKDTVLNDDDIGDSCHEDFLHKAISSHLQTCGCSMVVGSNPDKVNKIVRTLCLFLTPAERKCSRLCRPESSFRYDTGLFVQGLLKDSTGSFVLPFRQVLYSPYPTTHIDVDVNTVKQMPPCHEHTYNQRRYMRSELSALWKAASEDDIGPETVIHADETFTPDLNVFQDVMHKDTLVKSFLDEVFLLKPGLGLRSTFLAQFLLLLHRRALTLLKYIEDETQKGKKPFRSLRSLKADLDLPVEGDLSIVMAMAEKLKAGLHSFVFGKSFYTSVQERDVLMSF
;
A
#
# COMPACT_ATOMS: atom_id res chain seq x y z
N MET A 1 4.20 18.51 59.42
CA MET A 1 3.96 18.93 58.04
C MET A 1 4.41 17.78 57.14
N SER A 2 3.49 16.91 56.77
CA SER A 2 3.77 15.80 55.86
C SER A 2 3.66 16.33 54.44
N SER A 3 4.77 16.34 53.71
CA SER A 3 4.84 16.63 52.28
C SER A 3 4.13 15.50 51.52
N GLY A 4 2.89 15.73 51.14
CA GLY A 4 2.17 14.85 50.25
C GLY A 4 2.84 14.88 48.87
N CYS A 5 3.40 13.75 48.47
CA CYS A 5 3.81 13.52 47.09
C CYS A 5 2.60 13.70 46.17
N PRO A 6 2.69 14.46 45.07
CA PRO A 6 1.58 14.55 44.13
C PRO A 6 1.26 13.14 43.60
N PRO A 7 -0.02 12.81 43.40
CA PRO A 7 -0.39 11.51 42.87
C PRO A 7 0.27 11.31 41.52
N GLN A 8 1.14 10.31 41.42
CA GLN A 8 1.72 9.90 40.15
C GLN A 8 0.56 9.50 39.22
N SER A 9 0.46 10.18 38.09
CA SER A 9 -0.47 9.77 37.04
C SER A 9 -0.25 8.30 36.74
N PRO A 10 -1.30 7.47 36.60
CA PRO A 10 -1.12 6.06 36.28
C PRO A 10 -0.28 5.94 35.04
N ALA A 11 0.78 5.14 35.09
CA ALA A 11 1.67 4.90 33.98
C ALA A 11 0.84 4.40 32.77
N VAL A 12 1.04 5.02 31.59
CA VAL A 12 0.35 4.61 30.37
C VAL A 12 0.84 3.22 30.00
N ALA A 13 -0.08 2.34 29.62
CA ALA A 13 0.27 1.00 29.17
C ALA A 13 1.13 1.06 27.88
N LYS A 14 2.23 0.31 27.87
CA LYS A 14 3.21 0.28 26.79
C LYS A 14 3.49 -1.15 26.36
N THR A 15 3.61 -1.35 25.04
CA THR A 15 4.12 -2.58 24.43
C THR A 15 5.43 -2.29 23.71
N GLU A 16 6.48 -2.99 24.08
CA GLU A 16 7.75 -2.96 23.36
C GLU A 16 7.74 -4.00 22.26
N VAL A 17 8.02 -3.57 21.03
CA VAL A 17 8.03 -4.39 19.82
C VAL A 17 9.47 -4.66 19.41
N SER A 18 9.86 -5.93 19.36
CA SER A 18 11.14 -6.34 18.82
C SER A 18 11.06 -6.35 17.29
N LEU A 19 11.88 -5.53 16.64
CA LEU A 19 11.92 -5.39 15.18
C LEU A 19 13.25 -5.92 14.64
N GLU A 20 13.24 -6.43 13.43
CA GLU A 20 14.47 -6.75 12.71
C GLU A 20 15.04 -5.45 12.10
N GLY A 21 16.20 -5.01 12.61
CA GLY A 21 16.87 -3.80 12.17
C GLY A 21 16.43 -2.53 12.89
N GLU A 22 16.96 -1.40 12.42
CA GLU A 22 16.68 -0.08 13.00
C GLU A 22 15.26 0.39 12.66
N SER A 23 14.52 0.81 13.68
CA SER A 23 13.18 1.37 13.49
C SER A 23 13.25 2.86 13.15
N PRO A 24 12.63 3.30 12.05
CA PRO A 24 12.47 4.72 11.78
C PRO A 24 11.39 5.40 12.64
N MET A 25 10.65 4.62 13.44
CA MET A 25 9.57 5.11 14.28
C MET A 25 10.02 5.26 15.73
N LEU A 26 9.51 6.29 16.40
CA LEU A 26 9.62 6.44 17.86
C LEU A 26 8.51 5.69 18.58
N ALA A 27 7.27 5.81 18.10
CA ALA A 27 6.12 5.13 18.66
C ALA A 27 4.91 5.13 17.72
N ALA A 28 3.98 4.21 17.97
CA ALA A 28 2.58 4.35 17.59
C ALA A 28 1.74 4.52 18.87
N THR A 29 0.64 5.27 18.77
CA THR A 29 -0.19 5.56 19.96
C THR A 29 -1.67 5.45 19.63
N PHE A 30 -2.44 4.96 20.61
CA PHE A 30 -3.89 5.04 20.60
C PHE A 30 -4.35 5.92 21.75
N ALA A 31 -5.02 7.01 21.40
CA ALA A 31 -5.54 8.00 22.33
C ALA A 31 -7.05 8.22 22.08
N TYR A 32 -7.75 8.72 23.09
CA TYR A 32 -9.17 9.03 23.00
C TYR A 32 -9.48 10.26 23.86
N TRP A 33 -10.56 10.94 23.52
CA TRP A 33 -11.10 12.03 24.29
C TRP A 33 -12.06 11.48 25.36
N ASP A 34 -11.67 11.63 26.62
CA ASP A 34 -12.55 11.36 27.75
C ASP A 34 -13.40 12.62 28.04
N ASN A 35 -14.72 12.46 28.08
CA ASN A 35 -15.65 13.59 28.26
C ASN A 35 -15.53 14.32 29.59
N ILE A 36 -14.89 13.69 30.60
CA ILE A 36 -14.68 14.26 31.92
C ILE A 36 -13.24 14.74 32.11
N LEU A 37 -12.27 13.94 31.65
CA LEU A 37 -10.85 14.12 31.96
C LEU A 37 -10.05 14.71 30.77
N GLY A 38 -10.69 14.92 29.62
CA GLY A 38 -10.03 15.37 28.39
C GLY A 38 -9.22 14.28 27.65
N PRO A 39 -8.21 14.65 26.88
CA PRO A 39 -7.46 13.69 26.07
C PRO A 39 -6.67 12.71 26.92
N ARG A 40 -6.75 11.43 26.59
CA ARG A 40 -6.10 10.33 27.30
C ARG A 40 -5.41 9.38 26.32
N VAL A 41 -4.17 9.02 26.60
CA VAL A 41 -3.47 7.93 25.89
C VAL A 41 -3.86 6.60 26.53
N ARG A 42 -4.38 5.71 25.70
CA ARG A 42 -4.76 4.37 26.13
C ARG A 42 -3.58 3.42 26.07
N HIS A 43 -2.77 3.53 24.99
CA HIS A 43 -1.66 2.62 24.76
C HIS A 43 -0.56 3.23 23.86
N ILE A 44 0.67 2.79 24.11
CA ILE A 44 1.87 3.14 23.33
C ILE A 44 2.52 1.86 22.84
N TRP A 45 2.81 1.77 21.56
CA TRP A 45 3.68 0.75 20.94
C TRP A 45 4.99 1.42 20.57
N ALA A 46 6.10 0.96 21.12
CA ALA A 46 7.42 1.51 20.85
C ALA A 46 8.38 0.41 20.40
N PRO A 47 9.32 0.69 19.51
CA PRO A 47 10.37 -0.26 19.19
C PRO A 47 11.23 -0.53 20.42
N ARG A 48 11.62 -1.77 20.61
CA ARG A 48 12.60 -2.12 21.64
C ARG A 48 13.95 -1.59 21.21
N SER A 49 14.57 -0.74 22.02
CA SER A 49 15.86 -0.14 21.76
C SER A 49 16.77 -0.28 22.98
N GLU A 50 18.04 -0.56 22.74
CA GLU A 50 19.07 -0.53 23.79
C GLU A 50 19.55 0.90 24.06
N GLU A 51 19.37 1.79 23.08
CA GLU A 51 19.70 3.21 23.21
C GLU A 51 18.51 4.03 23.75
N PRO A 52 18.77 5.13 24.48
CA PRO A 52 17.70 5.99 24.93
C PRO A 52 16.93 6.57 23.74
N LEU A 53 15.60 6.39 23.76
CA LEU A 53 14.74 6.97 22.75
C LEU A 53 14.82 8.50 22.77
N LEU A 54 14.67 9.13 21.62
CA LEU A 54 14.63 10.58 21.46
C LEU A 54 13.60 11.26 22.38
N LEU A 55 12.51 10.56 22.68
CA LEU A 55 11.41 11.03 23.51
C LEU A 55 11.15 10.05 24.66
N SER A 56 10.90 10.61 25.85
CA SER A 56 10.38 9.87 27.00
C SER A 56 8.90 9.48 26.79
N ASP A 57 8.42 8.47 27.50
CA ASP A 57 7.01 8.05 27.48
C ASP A 57 6.05 9.18 27.88
N GLY A 58 6.50 10.09 28.77
CA GLY A 58 5.75 11.29 29.14
C GLY A 58 5.60 12.28 27.99
N GLU A 59 6.66 12.50 27.22
CA GLU A 59 6.63 13.35 26.03
C GLU A 59 5.77 12.73 24.91
N ILE A 60 5.87 11.42 24.69
CA ILE A 60 5.01 10.70 23.73
C ILE A 60 3.55 10.85 24.14
N THR A 61 3.24 10.72 25.43
CA THR A 61 1.90 10.90 25.96
C THR A 61 1.39 12.33 25.74
N PHE A 62 2.23 13.33 25.99
CA PHE A 62 1.89 14.73 25.73
C PHE A 62 1.58 14.97 24.26
N LEU A 63 2.44 14.46 23.34
CA LEU A 63 2.27 14.61 21.91
C LEU A 63 0.99 13.92 21.40
N ALA A 64 0.72 12.71 21.86
CA ALA A 64 -0.49 11.96 21.50
C ALA A 64 -1.77 12.67 21.98
N ASN A 65 -1.77 13.22 23.19
CA ASN A 65 -2.87 14.02 23.69
C ASN A 65 -3.05 15.31 22.90
N HIS A 66 -1.96 15.93 22.47
CA HIS A 66 -2.00 17.16 21.66
C HIS A 66 -2.72 16.96 20.32
N THR A 67 -2.66 15.78 19.74
CA THR A 67 -3.37 15.49 18.48
C THR A 67 -4.89 15.56 18.61
N LEU A 68 -5.43 15.40 19.82
CA LEU A 68 -6.86 15.47 20.13
C LEU A 68 -7.30 16.85 20.63
N ASN A 69 -6.38 17.75 21.00
CA ASN A 69 -6.71 19.06 21.53
C ASN A 69 -7.38 19.95 20.48
N GLY A 70 -8.60 20.40 20.78
CA GLY A 70 -9.37 21.28 19.88
C GLY A 70 -9.88 20.61 18.62
N GLU A 71 -9.74 19.28 18.49
CA GLU A 71 -10.21 18.55 17.34
C GLU A 71 -11.68 18.14 17.53
N ILE A 72 -12.53 18.82 16.77
CA ILE A 72 -13.88 18.36 16.47
C ILE A 72 -13.80 17.70 15.11
N LEU A 73 -14.31 16.48 14.99
CA LEU A 73 -14.43 15.83 13.68
C LEU A 73 -15.16 16.77 12.72
N ARG A 74 -14.46 17.21 11.69
CA ARG A 74 -14.99 18.18 10.72
C ARG A 74 -16.07 17.58 9.83
N SER A 75 -16.04 16.26 9.66
CA SER A 75 -17.03 15.55 8.89
C SER A 75 -18.16 15.06 9.81
N ALA A 76 -19.37 15.52 9.56
CA ALA A 76 -20.58 14.99 10.18
C ALA A 76 -20.97 13.61 9.62
N GLU A 77 -20.24 13.10 8.63
CA GLU A 77 -20.47 11.79 8.04
C GLU A 77 -20.06 10.68 9.02
N CYS A 78 -21.00 9.80 9.32
CA CYS A 78 -20.73 8.61 10.13
C CYS A 78 -19.61 7.80 9.45
N GLY A 79 -18.58 7.46 10.21
CA GLY A 79 -17.46 6.66 9.70
C GLY A 79 -16.32 7.47 9.06
N ALA A 80 -16.37 8.80 9.05
CA ALA A 80 -15.27 9.63 8.58
C ALA A 80 -13.98 9.39 9.36
N VAL A 81 -12.85 9.51 8.68
CA VAL A 81 -11.50 9.48 9.27
C VAL A 81 -10.75 10.70 8.77
N ASP A 82 -10.42 11.60 9.68
CA ASP A 82 -9.60 12.78 9.38
C ASP A 82 -8.11 12.45 9.53
N VAL A 83 -7.33 12.70 8.47
CA VAL A 83 -5.88 12.51 8.48
C VAL A 83 -5.20 13.83 8.78
N LYS A 84 -4.42 13.88 9.85
CA LYS A 84 -3.65 15.05 10.26
C LYS A 84 -2.17 14.75 10.19
N PHE A 85 -1.41 15.70 9.69
CA PHE A 85 0.04 15.65 9.64
C PHE A 85 0.62 16.84 10.40
N PHE A 86 1.32 16.55 11.49
CA PHE A 86 1.95 17.57 12.34
C PHE A 86 3.47 17.52 12.18
N VAL A 87 4.09 18.66 12.02
CA VAL A 87 5.55 18.83 12.10
C VAL A 87 5.85 19.68 13.31
N LEU A 88 6.45 19.09 14.33
CA LEU A 88 6.81 19.74 15.58
C LEU A 88 8.32 19.94 15.62
N ALA A 89 8.78 21.00 14.97
CA ALA A 89 10.21 21.27 14.80
C ALA A 89 10.95 21.45 16.14
N GLU A 90 10.29 22.05 17.16
CA GLU A 90 10.84 22.23 18.50
C GLU A 90 11.14 20.91 19.22
N LYS A 91 10.40 19.86 18.88
CA LYS A 91 10.60 18.50 19.41
C LYS A 91 11.36 17.59 18.46
N GLY A 92 11.65 18.05 17.24
CA GLY A 92 12.32 17.26 16.21
C GLY A 92 11.51 16.05 15.73
N VAL A 93 10.16 16.14 15.72
CA VAL A 93 9.30 15.01 15.36
C VAL A 93 8.22 15.39 14.36
N ILE A 94 7.74 14.36 13.66
CA ILE A 94 6.53 14.39 12.86
C ILE A 94 5.51 13.42 13.45
N ILE A 95 4.23 13.77 13.38
CA ILE A 95 3.12 12.94 13.82
C ILE A 95 2.12 12.82 12.69
N VAL A 96 1.76 11.59 12.37
CA VAL A 96 0.66 11.28 11.46
C VAL A 96 -0.46 10.69 12.28
N SER A 97 -1.54 11.44 12.44
CA SER A 97 -2.67 11.08 13.29
C SER A 97 -3.93 10.93 12.47
N LEU A 98 -4.61 9.79 12.63
CA LEU A 98 -5.91 9.53 12.07
C LEU A 98 -6.95 9.68 13.19
N ILE A 99 -7.79 10.70 13.04
CA ILE A 99 -8.82 11.06 14.01
C ILE A 99 -10.15 10.49 13.54
N PHE A 100 -10.85 9.79 14.41
CA PHE A 100 -12.10 9.12 14.09
C PHE A 100 -13.00 8.99 15.32
N ASP A 101 -14.28 8.77 15.08
CA ASP A 101 -15.24 8.44 16.14
C ASP A 101 -15.21 6.94 16.44
N GLY A 102 -15.24 6.60 17.71
CA GLY A 102 -15.30 5.25 18.23
C GLY A 102 -16.21 5.14 19.44
N GLU A 103 -16.66 3.94 19.75
CA GLU A 103 -17.50 3.66 20.92
C GLU A 103 -16.68 2.89 21.95
N LEU A 104 -16.32 3.55 23.06
CA LEU A 104 -15.58 2.94 24.17
C LEU A 104 -16.48 2.83 25.39
N LYS A 105 -16.70 1.62 25.89
CA LYS A 105 -17.57 1.35 27.06
C LYS A 105 -19.01 1.87 26.91
N GLY A 106 -19.52 1.89 25.68
CA GLY A 106 -20.88 2.40 25.39
C GLY A 106 -20.95 3.91 25.13
N ASP A 107 -19.87 4.65 25.36
CA ASP A 107 -19.80 6.09 25.10
C ASP A 107 -19.13 6.36 23.74
N LYS A 108 -19.66 7.34 23.00
CA LYS A 108 -19.03 7.86 21.79
C LYS A 108 -17.87 8.77 22.17
N ASN A 109 -16.69 8.42 21.69
CA ASN A 109 -15.46 9.16 21.94
C ASN A 109 -14.77 9.52 20.63
N THR A 110 -14.14 10.69 20.60
CA THR A 110 -13.18 10.99 19.54
C THR A 110 -11.87 10.25 19.85
N CYS A 111 -11.42 9.45 18.91
CA CYS A 111 -10.21 8.62 19.02
C CYS A 111 -9.14 9.10 18.04
N ALA A 112 -7.88 8.85 18.36
CA ALA A 112 -6.74 9.08 17.48
C ALA A 112 -5.81 7.87 17.47
N LEU A 113 -5.46 7.43 16.26
CA LEU A 113 -4.42 6.44 16.03
C LEU A 113 -3.27 7.14 15.32
N SER A 114 -2.09 7.20 15.96
CA SER A 114 -1.00 8.06 15.50
C SER A 114 0.31 7.29 15.35
N LEU A 115 1.10 7.68 14.34
CA LEU A 115 2.50 7.29 14.17
C LEU A 115 3.38 8.49 14.48
N ILE A 116 4.42 8.30 15.27
CA ILE A 116 5.38 9.34 15.69
C ILE A 116 6.75 8.93 15.19
N LEU A 117 7.40 9.80 14.39
CA LEU A 117 8.72 9.57 13.83
C LEU A 117 9.63 10.78 14.10
N PRO A 118 10.95 10.61 14.11
CA PRO A 118 11.89 11.73 14.08
C PRO A 118 11.66 12.59 12.83
N GLN A 119 11.82 13.89 12.94
CA GLN A 119 11.71 14.80 11.79
C GLN A 119 12.73 14.51 10.70
N THR A 120 13.89 13.98 11.06
CA THR A 120 14.93 13.54 10.13
C THR A 120 14.46 12.42 9.21
N GLU A 121 13.46 11.64 9.61
CA GLU A 121 12.85 10.57 8.81
C GLU A 121 11.77 11.05 7.83
N LEU A 122 11.50 12.35 7.77
CA LEU A 122 10.48 12.91 6.87
C LEU A 122 10.70 12.52 5.39
N PRO A 123 11.92 12.64 4.81
CA PRO A 123 12.16 12.26 3.41
C PRO A 123 11.97 10.76 3.14
N PHE A 124 12.23 9.93 4.14
CA PHE A 124 11.96 8.49 4.08
C PHE A 124 10.47 8.18 4.15
N TYR A 125 9.75 8.84 5.07
CA TYR A 125 8.35 8.55 5.33
C TYR A 125 7.40 9.07 4.23
N LEU A 126 7.67 10.23 3.64
CA LEU A 126 6.74 10.87 2.69
C LEU A 126 6.28 9.97 1.54
N PRO A 127 7.15 9.20 0.86
CA PRO A 127 6.70 8.25 -0.16
C PRO A 127 5.78 7.16 0.39
N LEU A 128 6.01 6.72 1.63
CA LEU A 128 5.25 5.66 2.31
C LEU A 128 3.95 6.16 2.98
N HIS A 129 3.73 7.48 3.01
CA HIS A 129 2.60 8.09 3.71
C HIS A 129 1.25 7.48 3.30
N THR A 130 0.99 7.39 1.99
CA THR A 130 -0.27 6.83 1.49
C THR A 130 -0.44 5.36 1.89
N VAL A 131 0.62 4.57 1.83
CA VAL A 131 0.61 3.16 2.24
C VAL A 131 0.24 3.02 3.71
N CYS A 132 0.89 3.80 4.58
CA CYS A 132 0.62 3.79 6.02
C CYS A 132 -0.79 4.26 6.34
N VAL A 133 -1.24 5.36 5.72
CA VAL A 133 -2.58 5.92 5.95
C VAL A 133 -3.69 4.95 5.54
N GLU A 134 -3.59 4.33 4.37
CA GLU A 134 -4.62 3.37 3.93
C GLU A 134 -4.66 2.11 4.82
N ARG A 135 -3.51 1.63 5.29
CA ARG A 135 -3.46 0.54 6.29
C ARG A 135 -4.12 0.96 7.60
N LEU A 136 -3.78 2.15 8.12
CA LEU A 136 -4.38 2.66 9.36
C LEU A 136 -5.89 2.86 9.21
N LYS A 137 -6.38 3.35 8.08
CA LYS A 137 -7.83 3.43 7.80
C LYS A 137 -8.50 2.07 7.83
N HIS A 138 -7.84 1.03 7.28
CA HIS A 138 -8.37 -0.33 7.33
C HIS A 138 -8.44 -0.86 8.77
N ILE A 139 -7.39 -0.62 9.57
CA ILE A 139 -7.35 -0.96 10.99
C ILE A 139 -8.47 -0.25 11.75
N ILE A 140 -8.71 1.03 11.47
CA ILE A 140 -9.77 1.82 12.12
C ILE A 140 -11.15 1.25 11.79
N ARG A 141 -11.42 0.83 10.54
CA ARG A 141 -12.71 0.20 10.19
C ARG A 141 -12.98 -1.06 11.01
N LYS A 142 -11.99 -1.93 11.14
CA LYS A 142 -12.05 -3.10 12.03
C LYS A 142 -12.17 -2.67 13.50
N GLY A 143 -11.36 -1.70 13.91
CA GLY A 143 -11.31 -1.18 15.27
C GLY A 143 -12.66 -0.68 15.76
N ARG A 144 -13.44 -0.03 14.92
CA ARG A 144 -14.81 0.42 15.25
C ARG A 144 -15.74 -0.75 15.57
N ILE A 145 -15.66 -1.85 14.80
CA ILE A 145 -16.45 -3.05 15.06
C ILE A 145 -16.07 -3.64 16.42
N TRP A 146 -14.76 -3.77 16.68
CA TRP A 146 -14.27 -4.32 17.94
C TRP A 146 -14.64 -3.46 19.15
N MET A 147 -14.51 -2.13 19.04
CA MET A 147 -14.91 -1.21 20.10
C MET A 147 -16.41 -1.31 20.40
N LYS A 148 -17.26 -1.33 19.37
CA LYS A 148 -18.72 -1.43 19.53
C LYS A 148 -19.16 -2.74 20.15
N LYS A 149 -18.38 -3.81 19.98
CA LYS A 149 -18.64 -5.13 20.57
C LYS A 149 -17.97 -5.34 21.93
N GLY A 150 -17.24 -4.36 22.42
CA GLY A 150 -16.63 -4.39 23.75
C GLY A 150 -15.36 -5.24 23.86
N TYR A 151 -14.72 -5.60 22.72
CA TYR A 151 -13.45 -6.33 22.75
C TYR A 151 -12.30 -5.50 23.32
N SER A 152 -11.25 -6.19 23.77
CA SER A 152 -9.98 -5.53 24.17
C SER A 152 -9.31 -4.89 22.95
N ILE A 153 -9.61 -3.61 22.74
CA ILE A 153 -9.11 -2.86 21.57
C ILE A 153 -7.58 -2.88 21.49
N VAL A 154 -6.88 -2.89 22.62
CA VAL A 154 -5.41 -2.86 22.66
C VAL A 154 -4.81 -4.14 22.05
N SER A 155 -5.31 -5.31 22.45
CA SER A 155 -4.81 -6.60 21.94
C SER A 155 -4.98 -6.67 20.42
N VAL A 156 -6.14 -6.26 19.93
CA VAL A 156 -6.46 -6.29 18.50
C VAL A 156 -5.66 -5.26 17.73
N LEU A 157 -5.52 -4.04 18.25
CA LEU A 157 -4.67 -3.04 17.60
C LEU A 157 -3.21 -3.46 17.58
N THR A 158 -2.72 -4.16 18.59
CA THR A 158 -1.33 -4.66 18.62
C THR A 158 -1.06 -5.57 17.44
N SER A 159 -1.94 -6.54 17.16
CA SER A 159 -1.77 -7.46 16.02
C SER A 159 -1.77 -6.77 14.65
N GLU A 160 -2.34 -5.59 14.54
CA GLU A 160 -2.42 -4.83 13.29
C GLU A 160 -1.34 -3.71 13.19
N ILE A 161 -0.91 -3.13 14.32
CA ILE A 161 0.10 -2.06 14.36
C ILE A 161 1.52 -2.62 14.20
N VAL A 162 1.81 -3.77 14.83
CA VAL A 162 3.12 -4.40 14.73
C VAL A 162 3.54 -4.63 13.27
N PRO A 163 2.70 -5.16 12.37
CA PRO A 163 3.05 -5.28 10.95
C PRO A 163 3.36 -3.96 10.23
N ILE A 164 2.81 -2.82 10.69
CA ILE A 164 3.17 -1.51 10.14
C ILE A 164 4.57 -1.10 10.61
N MET A 165 4.91 -1.37 11.87
CA MET A 165 6.24 -1.10 12.41
C MET A 165 7.29 -1.97 11.70
N GLU A 166 7.01 -3.25 11.50
CA GLU A 166 7.85 -4.19 10.72
C GLU A 166 8.04 -3.73 9.27
N LEU A 167 6.96 -3.29 8.62
CA LEU A 167 7.03 -2.72 7.27
C LEU A 167 8.01 -1.55 7.23
N LEU A 168 7.86 -0.56 8.12
CA LEU A 168 8.69 0.63 8.10
C LEU A 168 10.16 0.30 8.40
N ALA A 169 10.45 -0.61 9.33
CA ALA A 169 11.80 -1.08 9.60
C ALA A 169 12.40 -1.79 8.36
N SER A 170 11.64 -2.69 7.73
CA SER A 170 12.09 -3.40 6.53
C SER A 170 12.33 -2.46 5.35
N MET A 171 11.50 -1.43 5.18
CA MET A 171 11.67 -0.42 4.13
C MET A 171 12.89 0.47 4.38
N LYS A 172 13.19 0.80 5.65
CA LYS A 172 14.39 1.57 5.99
C LYS A 172 15.66 0.85 5.55
N ALA A 173 15.70 -0.46 5.72
CA ALA A 173 16.88 -1.29 5.42
C ALA A 173 16.96 -1.74 3.95
N HIS A 174 15.83 -1.97 3.29
CA HIS A 174 15.78 -2.71 2.01
C HIS A 174 14.94 -2.05 0.92
N SER A 175 14.56 -0.77 1.06
CA SER A 175 13.91 -0.05 -0.03
C SER A 175 14.83 0.02 -1.25
N VAL A 176 14.20 0.05 -2.42
CA VAL A 176 14.92 0.22 -3.67
C VAL A 176 15.51 1.65 -3.72
N PRO A 177 16.79 1.81 -4.10
CA PRO A 177 17.38 3.13 -4.26
C PRO A 177 16.59 4.02 -5.24
N GLU A 178 16.60 5.32 -5.00
CA GLU A 178 15.99 6.29 -5.92
C GLU A 178 16.67 6.26 -7.29
N ASP A 179 18.01 6.21 -7.28
CA ASP A 179 18.84 6.14 -8.48
C ASP A 179 19.24 4.69 -8.77
N ILE A 180 18.54 4.08 -9.71
CA ILE A 180 18.87 2.75 -10.21
C ILE A 180 19.69 2.90 -11.49
N HIS A 181 20.87 2.32 -11.49
CA HIS A 181 21.69 2.26 -12.69
C HIS A 181 21.27 1.09 -13.57
N ILE A 182 21.19 1.31 -14.89
CA ILE A 182 20.90 0.25 -15.86
C ILE A 182 21.85 -0.94 -15.73
N LYS A 183 23.12 -0.68 -15.37
CA LYS A 183 24.14 -1.72 -15.15
C LYS A 183 23.76 -2.80 -14.11
N ASP A 184 22.84 -2.47 -13.21
CA ASP A 184 22.39 -3.36 -12.14
C ASP A 184 21.09 -4.11 -12.51
N THR A 185 20.70 -4.06 -13.77
CA THR A 185 19.44 -4.59 -14.30
C THR A 185 19.68 -5.54 -15.48
N VAL A 186 18.63 -6.26 -15.88
CA VAL A 186 18.67 -7.12 -17.08
C VAL A 186 18.90 -6.31 -18.37
N LEU A 187 18.50 -5.04 -18.41
CA LEU A 187 18.66 -4.19 -19.59
C LEU A 187 20.13 -3.83 -19.88
N ASN A 188 21.07 -4.21 -19.02
CA ASN A 188 22.51 -4.04 -19.28
C ASN A 188 23.17 -5.26 -19.93
N ASP A 189 22.51 -6.41 -19.93
CA ASP A 189 23.07 -7.64 -20.48
C ASP A 189 23.31 -7.51 -21.99
N ASP A 190 24.35 -8.18 -22.49
CA ASP A 190 24.68 -8.15 -23.91
C ASP A 190 23.65 -8.93 -24.73
N ASP A 191 23.16 -10.02 -24.19
CA ASP A 191 22.08 -10.84 -24.75
C ASP A 191 21.00 -11.10 -23.68
N ILE A 192 19.73 -11.03 -24.06
CA ILE A 192 18.60 -11.35 -23.20
C ILE A 192 18.71 -12.81 -22.72
N GLY A 193 19.17 -13.70 -23.60
CA GLY A 193 19.29 -15.13 -23.33
C GLY A 193 20.19 -15.50 -22.17
N ASP A 194 21.13 -14.64 -21.80
CA ASP A 194 22.07 -14.87 -20.70
C ASP A 194 21.41 -14.74 -19.31
N SER A 195 20.35 -13.94 -19.19
CA SER A 195 19.70 -13.65 -17.90
C SER A 195 18.28 -14.14 -17.79
N CYS A 196 17.52 -14.14 -18.87
CA CYS A 196 16.13 -14.62 -18.89
C CYS A 196 15.64 -14.84 -20.33
N HIS A 197 14.60 -15.64 -20.49
CA HIS A 197 13.92 -15.79 -21.78
C HIS A 197 13.33 -14.44 -22.24
N GLU A 198 13.52 -14.09 -23.52
CA GLU A 198 12.99 -12.85 -24.11
C GLU A 198 11.48 -12.71 -23.90
N ASP A 199 10.72 -13.77 -24.15
CA ASP A 199 9.27 -13.79 -23.95
C ASP A 199 8.88 -13.59 -22.48
N PHE A 200 9.70 -14.07 -21.52
CA PHE A 200 9.48 -13.85 -20.10
C PHE A 200 9.70 -12.39 -19.71
N LEU A 201 10.79 -11.76 -20.17
CA LEU A 201 11.08 -10.35 -19.88
C LEU A 201 10.00 -9.43 -20.46
N HIS A 202 9.61 -9.68 -21.71
CA HIS A 202 8.51 -8.95 -22.35
C HIS A 202 7.22 -9.06 -21.54
N LYS A 203 6.79 -10.26 -21.17
CA LYS A 203 5.58 -10.48 -20.34
C LYS A 203 5.71 -9.82 -18.97
N ALA A 204 6.87 -9.87 -18.34
CA ALA A 204 7.10 -9.28 -17.03
C ALA A 204 6.95 -7.75 -17.06
N ILE A 205 7.59 -7.07 -18.02
CA ILE A 205 7.51 -5.60 -18.14
C ILE A 205 6.12 -5.18 -18.61
N SER A 206 5.54 -5.86 -19.60
CA SER A 206 4.21 -5.56 -20.11
C SER A 206 3.15 -5.66 -19.00
N SER A 207 3.14 -6.78 -18.29
CA SER A 207 2.20 -6.98 -17.17
C SER A 207 2.43 -5.98 -16.03
N HIS A 208 3.69 -5.69 -15.68
CA HIS A 208 4.03 -4.67 -14.70
C HIS A 208 3.44 -3.30 -15.04
N LEU A 209 3.54 -2.88 -16.30
CA LEU A 209 2.96 -1.62 -16.77
C LEU A 209 1.43 -1.66 -16.78
N GLN A 210 0.81 -2.79 -17.15
CA GLN A 210 -0.64 -2.97 -17.14
C GLN A 210 -1.25 -3.01 -15.73
N THR A 211 -0.45 -3.37 -14.72
CA THR A 211 -0.85 -3.40 -13.30
C THR A 211 -0.41 -2.16 -12.51
N CYS A 212 -0.30 -1.01 -13.20
CA CYS A 212 0.09 0.26 -12.59
C CYS A 212 1.45 0.23 -11.87
N GLY A 213 2.34 -0.67 -12.22
CA GLY A 213 3.65 -0.81 -11.60
C GLY A 213 3.66 -1.65 -10.31
N CYS A 214 2.59 -2.37 -10.00
CA CYS A 214 2.54 -3.26 -8.84
C CYS A 214 2.92 -4.69 -9.25
N SER A 215 4.03 -5.20 -8.68
CA SER A 215 4.54 -6.53 -8.99
C SER A 215 5.16 -7.20 -7.76
N MET A 216 4.91 -8.49 -7.61
CA MET A 216 5.68 -9.34 -6.72
C MET A 216 6.56 -10.28 -7.54
N VAL A 217 7.85 -10.25 -7.25
CA VAL A 217 8.87 -11.07 -7.90
C VAL A 217 9.31 -12.15 -6.92
N VAL A 218 9.09 -13.40 -7.28
CA VAL A 218 9.30 -14.56 -6.42
C VAL A 218 10.38 -15.45 -7.02
N GLY A 219 11.27 -15.96 -6.19
CA GLY A 219 12.28 -16.92 -6.62
C GLY A 219 13.10 -17.49 -5.47
N SER A 220 13.95 -18.46 -5.76
CA SER A 220 14.85 -19.08 -4.77
C SER A 220 16.19 -18.34 -4.67
N ASN A 221 16.61 -17.66 -5.75
CA ASN A 221 17.88 -16.93 -5.80
C ASN A 221 17.65 -15.43 -5.59
N PRO A 222 18.14 -14.83 -4.48
CA PRO A 222 17.94 -13.42 -4.17
C PRO A 222 18.55 -12.48 -5.22
N ASP A 223 19.68 -12.83 -5.83
CA ASP A 223 20.32 -11.96 -6.83
C ASP A 223 19.50 -11.88 -8.11
N LYS A 224 18.96 -13.01 -8.58
CA LYS A 224 18.03 -13.03 -9.72
C LYS A 224 16.76 -12.24 -9.43
N VAL A 225 16.16 -12.46 -8.26
CA VAL A 225 14.97 -11.73 -7.83
C VAL A 225 15.26 -10.23 -7.80
N ASN A 226 16.34 -9.80 -7.14
CA ASN A 226 16.71 -8.40 -7.01
C ASN A 226 17.07 -7.75 -8.35
N LYS A 227 17.68 -8.50 -9.28
CA LYS A 227 17.97 -8.01 -10.63
C LYS A 227 16.67 -7.69 -11.41
N ILE A 228 15.66 -8.58 -11.33
CA ILE A 228 14.34 -8.34 -11.92
C ILE A 228 13.61 -7.20 -11.21
N VAL A 229 13.64 -7.14 -9.87
CA VAL A 229 13.05 -6.02 -9.10
C VAL A 229 13.63 -4.68 -9.57
N ARG A 230 14.97 -4.55 -9.67
CA ARG A 230 15.60 -3.33 -10.17
C ARG A 230 15.20 -3.01 -11.61
N THR A 231 15.08 -4.03 -12.46
CA THR A 231 14.64 -3.86 -13.85
C THR A 231 13.24 -3.27 -13.93
N LEU A 232 12.29 -3.81 -13.19
CA LEU A 232 10.91 -3.31 -13.16
C LEU A 232 10.83 -1.90 -12.55
N CYS A 233 11.63 -1.63 -11.52
CA CYS A 233 11.70 -0.32 -10.89
C CYS A 233 12.24 0.79 -11.81
N LEU A 234 12.90 0.48 -12.92
CA LEU A 234 13.26 1.47 -13.94
C LEU A 234 12.03 2.15 -14.56
N PHE A 235 10.88 1.45 -14.58
CA PHE A 235 9.61 1.95 -15.13
C PHE A 235 8.74 2.69 -14.10
N LEU A 236 9.25 2.86 -12.88
CA LEU A 236 8.58 3.57 -11.79
C LEU A 236 9.15 4.98 -11.59
N THR A 237 8.34 5.87 -11.02
CA THR A 237 8.80 7.18 -10.55
C THR A 237 9.73 7.01 -9.33
N PRO A 238 10.60 8.00 -9.02
CA PRO A 238 11.47 7.95 -7.84
C PRO A 238 10.70 7.68 -6.53
N ALA A 239 9.54 8.28 -6.34
CA ALA A 239 8.71 8.07 -5.16
C ALA A 239 8.17 6.62 -5.07
N GLU A 240 7.76 6.04 -6.20
CA GLU A 240 7.30 4.65 -6.26
C GLU A 240 8.45 3.65 -6.05
N ARG A 241 9.66 3.97 -6.49
CA ARG A 241 10.86 3.17 -6.18
C ARG A 241 11.11 3.11 -4.69
N LYS A 242 10.99 4.22 -3.98
CA LYS A 242 11.08 4.27 -2.51
C LYS A 242 9.97 3.47 -1.81
N CYS A 243 8.86 3.21 -2.50
CA CYS A 243 7.78 2.30 -2.07
C CYS A 243 7.94 0.89 -2.65
N SER A 244 9.16 0.48 -2.99
CA SER A 244 9.50 -0.84 -3.49
C SER A 244 10.61 -1.44 -2.66
N ARG A 245 10.65 -2.77 -2.53
CA ARG A 245 11.54 -3.47 -1.61
C ARG A 245 12.30 -4.60 -2.31
N LEU A 246 13.61 -4.64 -2.08
CA LEU A 246 14.47 -5.76 -2.46
C LEU A 246 14.25 -6.95 -1.51
N CYS A 247 14.48 -8.17 -1.96
CA CYS A 247 14.51 -9.31 -1.06
C CYS A 247 15.82 -9.36 -0.26
N ARG A 248 15.75 -9.95 0.92
CA ARG A 248 16.89 -10.17 1.81
C ARG A 248 17.32 -11.65 1.74
N PRO A 249 18.62 -11.94 1.56
CA PRO A 249 19.09 -13.33 1.44
C PRO A 249 18.81 -14.21 2.65
N GLU A 250 18.79 -13.64 3.86
CA GLU A 250 18.75 -14.38 5.12
C GLU A 250 17.36 -14.47 5.76
N SER A 251 16.38 -13.72 5.27
CA SER A 251 15.01 -13.78 5.78
C SER A 251 13.99 -13.63 4.68
N SER A 252 12.89 -14.38 4.77
CA SER A 252 11.76 -14.20 3.86
C SER A 252 10.87 -13.08 4.34
N PHE A 253 10.84 -11.97 3.60
CA PHE A 253 9.81 -10.96 3.82
C PHE A 253 8.43 -11.50 3.44
N ARG A 254 7.42 -11.07 4.18
CA ARG A 254 6.04 -11.25 3.76
C ARG A 254 5.67 -10.19 2.73
N TYR A 255 4.67 -10.51 1.90
CA TYR A 255 4.08 -9.53 1.00
C TYR A 255 3.42 -8.40 1.79
N ASP A 256 3.71 -7.17 1.42
CA ASP A 256 3.17 -5.98 2.04
C ASP A 256 2.22 -5.24 1.11
N THR A 257 0.96 -5.10 1.54
CA THR A 257 -0.07 -4.37 0.80
C THR A 257 0.32 -2.91 0.59
N GLY A 258 0.23 -2.44 -0.64
CA GLY A 258 0.45 -1.04 -1.01
C GLY A 258 1.85 -0.71 -1.52
N LEU A 259 2.83 -1.62 -1.40
CA LEU A 259 4.12 -1.46 -2.07
C LEU A 259 4.00 -1.74 -3.58
N PHE A 260 4.86 -1.11 -4.38
CA PHE A 260 4.86 -1.27 -5.84
C PHE A 260 5.57 -2.56 -6.26
N VAL A 261 6.87 -2.64 -6.19
CA VAL A 261 7.63 -3.85 -6.53
C VAL A 261 8.22 -4.47 -5.28
N GLN A 262 8.02 -5.77 -5.11
CA GLN A 262 8.51 -6.50 -3.94
C GLN A 262 9.23 -7.76 -4.37
N GLY A 263 10.49 -7.91 -3.92
CA GLY A 263 11.24 -9.17 -4.01
C GLY A 263 10.89 -10.09 -2.83
N LEU A 264 10.51 -11.32 -3.13
CA LEU A 264 10.12 -12.33 -2.15
C LEU A 264 10.85 -13.64 -2.43
N LEU A 265 11.28 -14.32 -1.39
CA LEU A 265 11.96 -15.60 -1.51
C LEU A 265 10.99 -16.77 -1.26
N LYS A 266 11.19 -17.81 -2.01
CA LYS A 266 10.57 -19.12 -1.74
C LYS A 266 11.16 -19.71 -0.45
N ASP A 267 10.40 -20.56 0.19
CA ASP A 267 10.87 -21.30 1.36
C ASP A 267 11.95 -22.34 1.00
N SER A 268 12.49 -23.01 2.00
CA SER A 268 13.51 -24.07 1.81
C SER A 268 13.02 -25.27 0.98
N THR A 269 11.70 -25.42 0.80
CA THR A 269 11.09 -26.47 -0.04
C THR A 269 10.89 -26.01 -1.48
N GLY A 270 11.22 -24.76 -1.82
CA GLY A 270 10.96 -24.15 -3.12
C GLY A 270 9.50 -23.74 -3.31
N SER A 271 8.72 -23.71 -2.23
CA SER A 271 7.30 -23.30 -2.26
C SER A 271 7.13 -21.83 -1.92
N PHE A 272 6.09 -21.23 -2.48
CA PHE A 272 5.65 -19.88 -2.15
C PHE A 272 4.14 -19.86 -1.94
N VAL A 273 3.74 -19.47 -0.74
CA VAL A 273 2.31 -19.30 -0.43
C VAL A 273 1.85 -17.92 -0.86
N LEU A 274 0.95 -17.89 -1.84
CA LEU A 274 0.38 -16.64 -2.32
C LEU A 274 -0.42 -15.93 -1.22
N PRO A 275 -0.08 -14.69 -0.88
CA PRO A 275 -0.80 -13.92 0.13
C PRO A 275 -2.07 -13.30 -0.47
N PHE A 276 -3.06 -14.12 -0.84
CA PHE A 276 -4.26 -13.72 -1.58
C PHE A 276 -4.96 -12.51 -0.98
N ARG A 277 -5.15 -12.50 0.34
CA ARG A 277 -5.83 -11.43 1.05
C ARG A 277 -5.09 -10.10 0.90
N GLN A 278 -3.79 -10.09 1.18
CA GLN A 278 -2.97 -8.90 1.11
C GLN A 278 -2.89 -8.34 -0.31
N VAL A 279 -2.84 -9.21 -1.30
CA VAL A 279 -2.83 -8.84 -2.73
C VAL A 279 -4.18 -8.23 -3.15
N LEU A 280 -5.30 -8.79 -2.67
CA LEU A 280 -6.62 -8.24 -2.94
C LEU A 280 -6.85 -6.85 -2.33
N TYR A 281 -6.19 -6.55 -1.22
CA TYR A 281 -6.24 -5.22 -0.59
C TYR A 281 -5.29 -4.19 -1.19
N SER A 282 -4.42 -4.59 -2.13
CA SER A 282 -3.57 -3.64 -2.85
C SER A 282 -4.41 -2.59 -3.58
N PRO A 283 -3.99 -1.30 -3.62
CA PRO A 283 -4.73 -0.24 -4.32
C PRO A 283 -4.80 -0.47 -5.83
N TYR A 284 -3.82 -1.19 -6.39
CA TYR A 284 -3.75 -1.56 -7.80
C TYR A 284 -3.67 -3.08 -7.96
N PRO A 285 -4.08 -3.61 -9.13
CA PRO A 285 -3.85 -5.02 -9.44
C PRO A 285 -2.36 -5.34 -9.40
N THR A 286 -2.00 -6.57 -9.08
CA THR A 286 -0.61 -7.00 -8.92
C THR A 286 -0.23 -8.02 -9.98
N THR A 287 0.99 -7.92 -10.50
CA THR A 287 1.62 -8.94 -11.32
C THR A 287 2.39 -9.91 -10.43
N HIS A 288 2.24 -11.20 -10.63
CA HIS A 288 3.05 -12.27 -10.03
C HIS A 288 4.07 -12.78 -11.04
N ILE A 289 5.35 -12.67 -10.69
CA ILE A 289 6.48 -13.07 -11.52
C ILE A 289 7.29 -14.11 -10.76
N ASP A 290 7.37 -15.32 -11.28
CA ASP A 290 8.22 -16.38 -10.74
C ASP A 290 9.44 -16.54 -11.63
N VAL A 291 10.61 -16.16 -11.10
CA VAL A 291 11.87 -16.14 -11.86
C VAL A 291 12.53 -17.51 -12.00
N ASP A 292 12.12 -18.48 -11.20
CA ASP A 292 12.69 -19.84 -11.28
C ASP A 292 12.08 -20.65 -12.41
N VAL A 293 10.77 -20.44 -12.66
CA VAL A 293 10.01 -21.16 -13.68
C VAL A 293 9.63 -20.28 -14.87
N ASN A 294 10.10 -19.03 -14.90
CA ASN A 294 9.84 -18.04 -15.95
C ASN A 294 8.34 -17.84 -16.24
N THR A 295 7.51 -17.77 -15.22
CA THR A 295 6.07 -17.55 -15.36
C THR A 295 5.66 -16.16 -14.92
N VAL A 296 4.71 -15.58 -15.67
CA VAL A 296 4.12 -14.29 -15.38
C VAL A 296 2.61 -14.43 -15.37
N LYS A 297 1.98 -14.04 -14.29
CA LYS A 297 0.52 -13.99 -14.13
C LYS A 297 0.12 -12.61 -13.64
N GLN A 298 -1.05 -12.15 -14.00
CA GLN A 298 -1.55 -10.85 -13.58
C GLN A 298 -2.96 -10.93 -13.02
N MET A 299 -3.28 -10.01 -12.12
CA MET A 299 -4.65 -9.80 -11.66
C MET A 299 -5.49 -9.11 -12.73
N PRO A 300 -6.83 -9.20 -12.64
CA PRO A 300 -7.74 -8.46 -13.52
C PRO A 300 -7.44 -6.95 -13.55
N PRO A 301 -7.85 -6.24 -14.61
CA PRO A 301 -7.63 -4.80 -14.75
C PRO A 301 -8.18 -3.98 -13.60
N CYS A 302 -7.69 -2.74 -13.43
CA CYS A 302 -8.00 -1.85 -12.29
C CYS A 302 -9.48 -1.75 -11.93
N HIS A 303 -10.39 -1.67 -12.91
CA HIS A 303 -11.83 -1.54 -12.63
C HIS A 303 -12.44 -2.81 -12.01
N GLU A 304 -11.99 -3.99 -12.44
CA GLU A 304 -12.42 -5.28 -11.86
C GLU A 304 -11.74 -5.52 -10.53
N HIS A 305 -10.45 -5.21 -10.43
CA HIS A 305 -9.71 -5.27 -9.17
C HIS A 305 -10.34 -4.40 -8.09
N THR A 306 -10.67 -3.15 -8.41
CA THR A 306 -11.33 -2.23 -7.45
C THR A 306 -12.69 -2.75 -7.01
N TYR A 307 -13.48 -3.35 -7.91
CA TYR A 307 -14.76 -3.97 -7.57
C TYR A 307 -14.55 -5.16 -6.62
N ASN A 308 -13.61 -6.05 -6.94
CA ASN A 308 -13.30 -7.21 -6.13
C ASN A 308 -12.77 -6.79 -4.74
N GLN A 309 -11.85 -5.82 -4.68
CA GLN A 309 -11.32 -5.28 -3.43
C GLN A 309 -12.45 -4.81 -2.49
N ARG A 310 -13.40 -4.04 -3.01
CA ARG A 310 -14.54 -3.55 -2.21
C ARG A 310 -15.44 -4.70 -1.74
N ARG A 311 -15.71 -5.67 -2.62
CA ARG A 311 -16.49 -6.85 -2.29
C ARG A 311 -15.83 -7.64 -1.15
N TYR A 312 -14.52 -7.84 -1.21
CA TYR A 312 -13.75 -8.52 -0.16
C TYR A 312 -13.75 -7.75 1.15
N MET A 313 -13.51 -6.44 1.13
CA MET A 313 -13.57 -5.61 2.34
C MET A 313 -14.94 -5.70 3.02
N ARG A 314 -16.03 -5.61 2.24
CA ARG A 314 -17.39 -5.75 2.77
C ARG A 314 -17.63 -7.12 3.39
N SER A 315 -17.20 -8.17 2.71
CA SER A 315 -17.35 -9.55 3.20
C SER A 315 -16.58 -9.74 4.52
N GLU A 316 -15.34 -9.26 4.60
CA GLU A 316 -14.51 -9.31 5.80
C GLU A 316 -15.16 -8.57 6.98
N LEU A 317 -15.56 -7.31 6.79
CA LEU A 317 -16.21 -6.53 7.84
C LEU A 317 -17.54 -7.14 8.28
N SER A 318 -18.31 -7.71 7.33
CA SER A 318 -19.57 -8.41 7.65
C SER A 318 -19.32 -9.70 8.42
N ALA A 319 -18.31 -10.48 8.07
CA ALA A 319 -17.91 -11.68 8.79
C ALA A 319 -17.43 -11.34 10.22
N LEU A 320 -16.62 -10.30 10.34
CA LEU A 320 -16.16 -9.79 11.64
C LEU A 320 -17.32 -9.34 12.52
N TRP A 321 -18.30 -8.64 11.94
CA TRP A 321 -19.49 -8.21 12.64
C TRP A 321 -20.34 -9.38 13.14
N LYS A 322 -20.52 -10.42 12.32
CA LYS A 322 -21.27 -11.63 12.67
C LYS A 322 -20.55 -12.42 13.75
N ALA A 323 -19.25 -12.72 13.58
CA ALA A 323 -18.44 -13.42 14.56
C ALA A 323 -18.47 -12.70 15.92
N ALA A 324 -18.38 -11.38 15.91
CA ALA A 324 -18.49 -10.57 17.10
C ALA A 324 -19.90 -10.55 17.75
N SER A 325 -20.92 -11.12 17.10
CA SER A 325 -22.30 -11.18 17.62
C SER A 325 -22.66 -12.53 18.22
N GLU A 326 -21.80 -13.54 18.09
CA GLU A 326 -21.97 -14.86 18.71
C GLU A 326 -21.49 -14.78 20.18
N ASP A 327 -22.37 -15.11 21.12
CA ASP A 327 -22.19 -14.89 22.57
C ASP A 327 -21.08 -15.75 23.23
N ASP A 328 -20.45 -16.66 22.49
CA ASP A 328 -19.45 -17.61 22.99
C ASP A 328 -17.99 -17.13 22.93
N ILE A 329 -17.74 -15.92 22.42
CA ILE A 329 -16.38 -15.39 22.25
C ILE A 329 -16.05 -14.43 23.38
N GLY A 330 -15.13 -14.84 24.27
CA GLY A 330 -14.68 -14.01 25.37
C GLY A 330 -14.01 -12.71 24.90
N PRO A 331 -14.04 -11.64 25.72
CA PRO A 331 -13.56 -10.30 25.37
C PRO A 331 -12.05 -10.21 25.09
N GLU A 332 -11.30 -11.28 25.38
CA GLU A 332 -9.85 -11.36 25.15
C GLU A 332 -9.49 -12.09 23.85
N THR A 333 -10.44 -12.69 23.15
CA THR A 333 -10.20 -13.47 21.94
C THR A 333 -9.99 -12.53 20.77
N VAL A 334 -8.85 -12.65 20.10
CA VAL A 334 -8.57 -11.96 18.86
C VAL A 334 -9.35 -12.66 17.74
N ILE A 335 -10.35 -12.00 17.19
CA ILE A 335 -11.11 -12.54 16.06
C ILE A 335 -10.32 -12.31 14.78
N HIS A 336 -9.80 -13.39 14.25
CA HIS A 336 -9.29 -13.39 12.88
C HIS A 336 -10.43 -13.80 11.95
N ALA A 337 -10.89 -12.87 11.11
CA ALA A 337 -11.92 -13.13 10.08
C ALA A 337 -11.44 -14.12 8.98
N ASP A 338 -10.27 -14.71 9.15
CA ASP A 338 -9.58 -15.52 8.14
C ASP A 338 -10.18 -16.91 7.91
N GLU A 339 -10.95 -17.45 8.88
CA GLU A 339 -11.35 -18.85 8.82
C GLU A 339 -12.59 -19.12 7.96
N THR A 340 -13.37 -18.09 7.61
CA THR A 340 -14.65 -18.29 6.91
C THR A 340 -14.64 -17.89 5.45
N PHE A 341 -13.57 -17.28 4.96
CA PHE A 341 -13.49 -16.79 3.60
C PHE A 341 -12.54 -17.64 2.75
N THR A 342 -13.08 -18.47 1.86
CA THR A 342 -12.32 -19.13 0.79
C THR A 342 -12.15 -18.12 -0.35
N PRO A 343 -10.93 -17.57 -0.57
CA PRO A 343 -10.71 -16.71 -1.72
C PRO A 343 -10.87 -17.52 -3.00
N ASP A 344 -11.41 -16.88 -4.03
CA ASP A 344 -11.41 -17.45 -5.37
C ASP A 344 -9.95 -17.65 -5.79
N LEU A 345 -9.52 -18.90 -5.92
CA LEU A 345 -8.13 -19.29 -6.20
C LEU A 345 -7.62 -18.78 -7.55
N ASN A 346 -8.51 -18.26 -8.41
CA ASN A 346 -8.20 -17.78 -9.75
C ASN A 346 -7.98 -16.26 -9.84
N VAL A 347 -7.47 -15.64 -8.77
CA VAL A 347 -7.17 -14.21 -8.75
C VAL A 347 -6.11 -13.81 -9.79
N PHE A 348 -5.16 -14.71 -10.08
CA PHE A 348 -4.11 -14.50 -11.06
C PHE A 348 -4.41 -15.29 -12.34
N GLN A 349 -4.42 -14.58 -13.46
CA GLN A 349 -4.62 -15.14 -14.79
C GLN A 349 -3.33 -15.05 -15.61
N ASP A 350 -3.19 -15.91 -16.60
CA ASP A 350 -2.09 -15.81 -17.54
C ASP A 350 -2.18 -14.50 -18.34
N VAL A 351 -1.03 -13.93 -18.69
CA VAL A 351 -0.97 -12.69 -19.46
C VAL A 351 -1.47 -12.96 -20.89
N MET A 352 -2.69 -12.51 -21.18
CA MET A 352 -3.40 -12.82 -22.43
C MET A 352 -3.13 -11.81 -23.54
N HIS A 353 -2.91 -10.55 -23.19
CA HIS A 353 -2.83 -9.46 -24.16
C HIS A 353 -1.37 -9.18 -24.56
N LYS A 354 -1.06 -9.42 -25.82
CA LYS A 354 0.21 -9.00 -26.41
C LYS A 354 0.17 -7.50 -26.67
N ASP A 355 1.27 -6.82 -26.41
CA ASP A 355 1.48 -5.41 -26.72
C ASP A 355 2.62 -5.27 -27.74
N THR A 356 2.65 -4.12 -28.41
CA THR A 356 3.71 -3.76 -29.35
C THR A 356 4.67 -2.73 -28.77
N LEU A 357 4.24 -1.95 -27.79
CA LEU A 357 5.04 -0.89 -27.17
C LEU A 357 6.26 -1.45 -26.45
N VAL A 358 6.06 -2.41 -25.54
CA VAL A 358 7.16 -3.03 -24.79
C VAL A 358 7.99 -3.91 -25.71
N LYS A 359 7.35 -4.63 -26.64
CA LYS A 359 8.09 -5.45 -27.60
C LYS A 359 9.06 -4.62 -28.42
N SER A 360 8.59 -3.54 -29.07
CA SER A 360 9.45 -2.66 -29.85
C SER A 360 10.54 -2.02 -28.98
N PHE A 361 10.21 -1.64 -27.74
CA PHE A 361 11.19 -1.12 -26.81
C PHE A 361 12.32 -2.13 -26.54
N LEU A 362 12.00 -3.39 -26.28
CA LEU A 362 13.00 -4.43 -26.01
C LEU A 362 13.82 -4.73 -27.25
N ASP A 363 13.18 -4.91 -28.41
CA ASP A 363 13.87 -5.16 -29.69
C ASP A 363 14.91 -4.07 -29.99
N GLU A 364 14.57 -2.80 -29.74
CA GLU A 364 15.46 -1.69 -30.03
C GLU A 364 16.54 -1.46 -28.95
N VAL A 365 16.21 -1.59 -27.65
CA VAL A 365 17.17 -1.32 -26.57
C VAL A 365 18.34 -2.29 -26.59
N PHE A 366 18.11 -3.57 -26.96
CA PHE A 366 19.18 -4.56 -27.03
C PHE A 366 20.06 -4.42 -28.30
N LEU A 367 19.60 -3.69 -29.32
CA LEU A 367 20.48 -3.29 -30.44
C LEU A 367 21.50 -2.21 -30.05
N LEU A 368 21.25 -1.47 -28.98
CA LEU A 368 22.14 -0.44 -28.47
C LEU A 368 23.27 -1.08 -27.64
N LYS A 369 24.51 -0.59 -27.87
CA LYS A 369 25.66 -1.07 -27.08
C LYS A 369 25.47 -0.71 -25.59
N PRO A 370 25.72 -1.66 -24.67
CA PRO A 370 25.72 -1.34 -23.25
C PRO A 370 26.87 -0.36 -22.89
N GLY A 371 26.71 0.38 -21.80
CA GLY A 371 27.78 1.18 -21.19
C GLY A 371 27.93 2.63 -21.66
N LEU A 372 27.33 3.05 -22.76
CA LEU A 372 27.47 4.43 -23.28
C LEU A 372 26.30 5.38 -22.89
N GLY A 373 25.48 5.02 -21.92
CA GLY A 373 24.30 5.81 -21.55
C GLY A 373 23.17 5.80 -22.59
N LEU A 374 23.37 5.16 -23.75
CA LEU A 374 22.39 5.11 -24.84
C LEU A 374 21.11 4.42 -24.40
N ARG A 375 21.22 3.28 -23.71
CA ARG A 375 20.07 2.52 -23.21
C ARG A 375 19.28 3.32 -22.18
N SER A 376 19.93 4.11 -21.32
CA SER A 376 19.27 5.00 -20.35
C SER A 376 18.49 6.11 -21.06
N THR A 377 19.06 6.72 -22.07
CA THR A 377 18.40 7.76 -22.87
C THR A 377 17.20 7.18 -23.62
N PHE A 378 17.36 6.00 -24.19
CA PHE A 378 16.26 5.31 -24.91
C PHE A 378 15.13 4.94 -23.97
N LEU A 379 15.43 4.42 -22.77
CA LEU A 379 14.44 4.18 -21.72
C LEU A 379 13.68 5.47 -21.34
N ALA A 380 14.41 6.59 -21.17
CA ALA A 380 13.78 7.87 -20.85
C ALA A 380 12.82 8.34 -21.97
N GLN A 381 13.19 8.12 -23.23
CA GLN A 381 12.31 8.41 -24.38
C GLN A 381 11.07 7.51 -24.39
N PHE A 382 11.23 6.23 -24.09
CA PHE A 382 10.11 5.29 -23.96
C PHE A 382 9.13 5.71 -22.85
N LEU A 383 9.64 6.05 -21.67
CA LEU A 383 8.80 6.54 -20.57
C LEU A 383 8.07 7.83 -20.93
N LEU A 384 8.74 8.76 -21.64
CA LEU A 384 8.12 9.98 -22.12
C LEU A 384 6.99 9.69 -23.13
N LEU A 385 7.20 8.71 -24.02
CA LEU A 385 6.16 8.26 -24.96
C LEU A 385 4.92 7.76 -24.21
N LEU A 386 5.11 6.88 -23.22
CA LEU A 386 4.00 6.35 -22.41
C LEU A 386 3.24 7.48 -21.70
N HIS A 387 3.94 8.43 -21.08
CA HIS A 387 3.33 9.57 -20.42
C HIS A 387 2.54 10.46 -21.39
N ARG A 388 3.08 10.75 -22.55
CA ARG A 388 2.38 11.52 -23.60
C ARG A 388 1.09 10.83 -24.03
N ARG A 389 1.11 9.52 -24.26
CA ARG A 389 -0.10 8.76 -24.64
C ARG A 389 -1.13 8.75 -23.50
N ALA A 390 -0.70 8.59 -22.26
CA ALA A 390 -1.59 8.67 -21.11
C ALA A 390 -2.24 10.07 -20.95
N LEU A 391 -1.48 11.13 -21.11
CA LEU A 391 -2.00 12.51 -21.11
C LEU A 391 -2.95 12.80 -22.27
N THR A 392 -2.66 12.25 -23.45
CA THR A 392 -3.56 12.35 -24.63
C THR A 392 -4.89 11.66 -24.35
N LEU A 393 -4.88 10.50 -23.72
CA LEU A 393 -6.10 9.79 -23.29
C LEU A 393 -6.89 10.62 -22.29
N LEU A 394 -6.22 11.17 -21.26
CA LEU A 394 -6.88 12.01 -20.26
C LEU A 394 -7.55 13.24 -20.87
N LYS A 395 -6.84 13.93 -21.75
CA LYS A 395 -7.37 15.11 -22.46
C LYS A 395 -8.55 14.74 -23.36
N TYR A 396 -8.45 13.64 -24.10
CA TYR A 396 -9.53 13.15 -24.95
C TYR A 396 -10.81 12.90 -24.13
N ILE A 397 -10.70 12.25 -22.98
CA ILE A 397 -11.84 11.96 -22.09
C ILE A 397 -12.42 13.26 -21.52
N GLU A 398 -11.57 14.20 -21.12
CA GLU A 398 -12.00 15.50 -20.60
C GLU A 398 -12.74 16.31 -21.66
N ASP A 399 -12.21 16.41 -22.86
CA ASP A 399 -12.83 17.12 -23.99
C ASP A 399 -14.20 16.53 -24.36
N GLU A 400 -14.31 15.20 -24.40
CA GLU A 400 -15.59 14.53 -24.69
C GLU A 400 -16.62 14.72 -23.56
N THR A 401 -16.17 14.75 -22.30
CA THR A 401 -17.03 15.00 -21.14
C THR A 401 -17.56 16.44 -21.12
N GLN A 402 -16.70 17.42 -21.43
CA GLN A 402 -17.10 18.83 -21.49
C GLN A 402 -18.11 19.10 -22.62
N LYS A 403 -18.07 18.34 -23.71
CA LYS A 403 -19.07 18.42 -24.80
C LYS A 403 -20.41 17.79 -24.45
N GLY A 404 -20.61 17.34 -23.20
CA GLY A 404 -21.84 16.69 -22.73
C GLY A 404 -22.08 15.31 -23.34
N LYS A 405 -21.09 14.78 -24.04
CA LYS A 405 -21.13 13.41 -24.56
C LYS A 405 -20.78 12.45 -23.40
N LYS A 406 -21.53 11.35 -23.31
CA LYS A 406 -21.10 10.25 -22.45
C LYS A 406 -19.72 9.80 -22.93
N PRO A 407 -18.71 9.63 -22.03
CA PRO A 407 -17.33 9.31 -22.42
C PRO A 407 -17.18 7.95 -23.08
N PHE A 408 -18.26 7.19 -23.18
CA PHE A 408 -18.28 5.81 -23.64
C PHE A 408 -18.70 5.74 -25.10
N ARG A 409 -17.70 5.86 -25.91
CA ARG A 409 -17.70 5.14 -27.20
C ARG A 409 -17.22 3.73 -26.91
N SER A 410 -17.56 2.79 -27.79
CA SER A 410 -17.03 1.43 -27.68
C SER A 410 -15.50 1.45 -27.57
N LEU A 411 -14.89 0.51 -26.85
CA LEU A 411 -13.43 0.36 -26.80
C LEU A 411 -12.79 0.38 -28.19
N ARG A 412 -13.51 -0.13 -29.21
CA ARG A 412 -13.09 -0.10 -30.61
C ARG A 412 -12.92 1.34 -31.13
N SER A 413 -13.85 2.22 -30.80
CA SER A 413 -13.76 3.64 -31.20
C SER A 413 -12.61 4.34 -30.46
N LEU A 414 -12.42 4.06 -29.16
CA LEU A 414 -11.33 4.63 -28.37
C LEU A 414 -9.96 4.20 -28.91
N LYS A 415 -9.79 2.91 -29.28
CA LYS A 415 -8.57 2.40 -29.91
C LYS A 415 -8.26 3.12 -31.21
N ALA A 416 -9.27 3.34 -32.06
CA ALA A 416 -9.11 4.03 -33.35
C ALA A 416 -8.76 5.51 -33.16
N ASP A 417 -9.45 6.19 -32.26
CA ASP A 417 -9.25 7.64 -32.01
C ASP A 417 -7.88 7.96 -31.36
N LEU A 418 -7.31 6.99 -30.61
CA LEU A 418 -6.00 7.12 -29.97
C LEU A 418 -4.85 6.47 -30.76
N ASP A 419 -5.13 5.90 -31.93
CA ASP A 419 -4.15 5.13 -32.70
C ASP A 419 -3.45 4.04 -31.88
N LEU A 420 -4.27 3.26 -31.14
CA LEU A 420 -3.84 2.13 -30.31
C LEU A 420 -4.58 0.85 -30.71
N PRO A 421 -4.26 0.25 -31.87
CA PRO A 421 -5.02 -0.88 -32.39
C PRO A 421 -4.88 -2.14 -31.52
N VAL A 422 -3.74 -2.28 -30.83
CA VAL A 422 -3.42 -3.44 -30.00
C VAL A 422 -3.97 -3.26 -28.60
N GLU A 423 -4.62 -4.30 -28.08
CA GLU A 423 -5.30 -4.23 -26.78
C GLU A 423 -4.33 -4.11 -25.60
N GLY A 424 -3.17 -4.76 -25.68
CA GLY A 424 -2.12 -4.63 -24.67
C GLY A 424 -1.57 -3.21 -24.59
N ASP A 425 -1.40 -2.53 -25.72
CA ASP A 425 -0.94 -1.13 -25.74
C ASP A 425 -1.95 -0.19 -25.08
N LEU A 426 -3.24 -0.37 -25.38
CA LEU A 426 -4.30 0.40 -24.73
C LEU A 426 -4.32 0.11 -23.22
N SER A 427 -4.16 -1.13 -22.81
CA SER A 427 -4.15 -1.51 -21.38
C SER A 427 -2.98 -0.85 -20.62
N ILE A 428 -1.80 -0.76 -21.24
CA ILE A 428 -0.63 -0.03 -20.68
C ILE A 428 -0.95 1.46 -20.54
N VAL A 429 -1.47 2.09 -21.59
CA VAL A 429 -1.80 3.53 -21.59
C VAL A 429 -2.91 3.83 -20.57
N MET A 430 -3.91 2.97 -20.46
CA MET A 430 -4.98 3.08 -19.46
C MET A 430 -4.44 2.98 -18.04
N ALA A 431 -3.56 2.03 -17.76
CA ALA A 431 -2.95 1.86 -16.44
C ALA A 431 -2.08 3.08 -16.05
N MET A 432 -1.32 3.62 -17.01
CA MET A 432 -0.55 4.86 -16.81
C MET A 432 -1.46 6.06 -16.53
N ALA A 433 -2.58 6.17 -17.24
CA ALA A 433 -3.57 7.23 -17.04
C ALA A 433 -4.30 7.09 -15.70
N GLU A 434 -4.59 5.87 -15.24
CA GLU A 434 -5.15 5.60 -13.91
C GLU A 434 -4.24 6.09 -12.78
N LYS A 435 -2.92 5.92 -12.91
CA LYS A 435 -1.94 6.46 -11.96
C LYS A 435 -1.98 8.00 -11.89
N LEU A 436 -2.23 8.66 -13.03
CA LEU A 436 -2.32 10.12 -13.10
C LEU A 436 -3.68 10.64 -12.59
N LYS A 437 -4.75 9.89 -12.82
CA LYS A 437 -6.11 10.25 -12.40
C LYS A 437 -6.87 8.99 -11.95
N ALA A 438 -6.86 8.77 -10.65
CA ALA A 438 -7.53 7.61 -10.05
C ALA A 438 -9.02 7.54 -10.38
N GLY A 439 -9.51 6.34 -10.71
CA GLY A 439 -10.89 6.09 -11.10
C GLY A 439 -11.17 6.23 -12.59
N LEU A 440 -10.17 6.63 -13.41
CA LEU A 440 -10.31 6.78 -14.85
C LEU A 440 -10.74 5.47 -15.53
N HIS A 441 -10.14 4.37 -15.12
CA HIS A 441 -10.40 3.05 -15.67
C HIS A 441 -11.87 2.65 -15.50
N SER A 442 -12.41 2.84 -14.27
CA SER A 442 -13.82 2.60 -13.98
C SER A 442 -14.73 3.52 -14.76
N PHE A 443 -14.33 4.77 -14.95
CA PHE A 443 -15.05 5.76 -15.72
C PHE A 443 -15.13 5.38 -17.21
N VAL A 444 -14.01 4.99 -17.82
CA VAL A 444 -13.95 4.57 -19.24
C VAL A 444 -14.77 3.31 -19.51
N PHE A 445 -14.78 2.35 -18.59
CA PHE A 445 -15.56 1.11 -18.75
C PHE A 445 -17.03 1.23 -18.34
N GLY A 446 -17.53 2.43 -18.02
CA GLY A 446 -18.96 2.67 -17.74
C GLY A 446 -19.46 2.06 -16.44
N LYS A 447 -18.58 1.56 -15.60
CA LYS A 447 -18.93 1.12 -14.24
C LYS A 447 -18.99 2.35 -13.36
N SER A 448 -20.21 2.86 -13.19
CA SER A 448 -20.46 4.17 -12.62
C SER A 448 -19.84 4.35 -11.24
N PHE A 449 -19.21 5.49 -11.03
CA PHE A 449 -18.74 5.98 -9.73
C PHE A 449 -19.90 6.10 -8.71
N TYR A 450 -21.16 6.11 -9.17
CA TYR A 450 -22.36 6.24 -8.35
C TYR A 450 -22.69 4.99 -7.52
N THR A 451 -22.40 3.79 -8.02
CA THR A 451 -22.40 2.58 -7.17
C THR A 451 -21.37 2.69 -6.04
N SER A 452 -20.35 3.49 -6.22
CA SER A 452 -19.28 3.69 -5.25
C SER A 452 -19.68 4.57 -4.06
N VAL A 453 -20.63 5.50 -4.20
CA VAL A 453 -21.09 6.33 -3.08
C VAL A 453 -21.96 5.49 -2.14
N GLN A 454 -22.94 4.77 -2.66
CA GLN A 454 -23.75 3.86 -1.85
C GLN A 454 -22.94 2.73 -1.22
N GLU A 455 -21.95 2.16 -1.94
CA GLU A 455 -21.07 1.14 -1.39
C GLU A 455 -20.07 1.72 -0.39
N ARG A 456 -19.60 2.97 -0.58
CA ARG A 456 -18.80 3.71 0.38
C ARG A 456 -19.59 3.97 1.65
N ASP A 457 -20.85 4.39 1.54
CA ASP A 457 -21.73 4.64 2.68
C ASP A 457 -21.98 3.37 3.50
N VAL A 458 -22.10 2.20 2.84
CA VAL A 458 -22.19 0.92 3.54
C VAL A 458 -20.88 0.53 4.22
N LEU A 459 -19.73 0.76 3.59
CA LEU A 459 -18.41 0.52 4.23
C LEU A 459 -18.13 1.51 5.37
N MET A 460 -18.76 2.69 5.34
CA MET A 460 -18.66 3.70 6.39
C MET A 460 -19.68 3.47 7.51
N SER A 461 -20.73 2.68 7.29
CA SER A 461 -21.74 2.36 8.30
C SER A 461 -21.32 1.24 9.27
N PHE A 462 -20.18 0.61 9.03
CA PHE A 462 -19.49 -0.26 9.97
C PHE A 462 -18.44 0.58 10.73
#